data_8cf9a040866127101b437a8ed4a70477
#
_entry.id   8cf9a040866127101b437a8ed4a70477
#
_cell.length_a   1.000
_cell.length_b   1.000
_cell.length_c   1.000
_cell.angle_alpha   90.00
_cell.angle_beta   90.00
_cell.angle_gamma   90.00
#
_symmetry.space_group_name_H-M   'P 1'
#
loop_
_entity.id
_entity.type
_entity.pdbx_description
1 polymer ?
#
loop_
_entity_poly.entity_id
_entity_poly.type
_entity_poly.pdbx_seq_one_letter_code
_entity_poly.pdbx_strand_id
1 'polypeptide(L)'
;VLLRTHLFRLAGLLTLLGAAYATPANRAALEKHYDRFLARPLAKCTTCHLPSESKFPESLGEFPHNPFGDRLRKLGEERSSDGKRPQFAARLVAVAAEDADGDGAANETELLLGHNPGNPQDKPSAGELAQLADRKAEFAQFLTSYRWQPFEPVKRPAVPEIRNPQSAIRNPIDAFLAVERDARGLKPRPEAPKEVLLRRVYIDLIGLNPTPDEQRTFLEDTSPDAYERLVDRLLDDPRHGERWARHWMDVWRYSDWAGWTDGGQIRDSQRHIWRWRDWIVESLNADKPYDRMVTEMLAADEVAPEDPDALRATGFLVRNYKMLSREQWLEDTVKHTSQALVGVTMGCAKCHDHMADPISQREYYALRAV
;
A
#
# COMPACT_ATOMS: atom_id res chain seq x y z
N VAL A 1 -55.19 -40.73 12.70
CA VAL A 1 -55.55 -39.64 13.61
C VAL A 1 -54.86 -38.38 13.15
N LEU A 2 -55.69 -37.46 12.64
CA LEU A 2 -55.29 -36.16 12.13
C LEU A 2 -54.66 -35.27 13.20
N LEU A 3 -53.60 -34.55 12.85
CA LEU A 3 -53.35 -33.26 13.48
C LEU A 3 -52.91 -32.25 12.39
N ARG A 4 -53.71 -31.19 12.30
CA ARG A 4 -53.63 -30.11 11.32
C ARG A 4 -52.45 -29.15 11.62
N THR A 5 -51.71 -28.87 10.57
CA THR A 5 -50.77 -27.77 10.38
C THR A 5 -51.42 -26.38 10.51
N HIS A 6 -50.82 -25.50 11.31
CA HIS A 6 -51.02 -24.08 11.20
C HIS A 6 -49.69 -23.41 10.72
N LEU A 7 -49.71 -23.04 9.45
CA LEU A 7 -48.74 -22.12 8.87
C LEU A 7 -49.02 -20.68 9.37
N PHE A 8 -48.15 -20.14 10.18
CA PHE A 8 -48.06 -18.70 10.35
C PHE A 8 -47.01 -18.13 9.39
N ARG A 9 -47.49 -17.50 8.33
CA ARG A 9 -46.67 -16.58 7.50
C ARG A 9 -46.50 -15.31 8.30
N LEU A 10 -45.28 -15.08 8.86
CA LEU A 10 -44.80 -13.76 9.26
C LEU A 10 -43.89 -13.26 8.15
N ALA A 11 -44.45 -12.50 7.21
CA ALA A 11 -43.71 -11.66 6.31
C ALA A 11 -43.23 -10.43 7.09
N GLY A 12 -42.12 -10.55 7.78
CA GLY A 12 -41.40 -9.43 8.37
C GLY A 12 -40.59 -8.73 7.28
N LEU A 13 -41.14 -7.59 6.81
CA LEU A 13 -40.44 -6.64 5.99
C LEU A 13 -39.32 -6.01 6.84
N LEU A 14 -38.11 -6.60 6.86
CA LEU A 14 -36.94 -5.95 7.38
C LEU A 14 -36.50 -4.90 6.34
N THR A 15 -37.07 -3.70 6.46
CA THR A 15 -36.41 -2.51 5.93
C THR A 15 -35.11 -2.32 6.69
N LEU A 16 -34.01 -2.79 6.10
CA LEU A 16 -32.67 -2.41 6.47
C LEU A 16 -32.51 -0.91 6.15
N LEU A 17 -32.96 -0.05 7.05
CA LEU A 17 -32.48 1.30 7.18
C LEU A 17 -31.00 1.16 7.57
N GLY A 18 -30.13 1.20 6.55
CA GLY A 18 -28.70 1.31 6.76
C GLY A 18 -28.44 2.58 7.56
N ALA A 19 -28.20 2.44 8.84
CA ALA A 19 -27.74 3.53 9.69
C ALA A 19 -26.45 4.06 9.04
N ALA A 20 -26.51 5.27 8.54
CA ALA A 20 -25.34 5.99 8.04
C ALA A 20 -24.55 6.46 9.27
N TYR A 21 -23.76 5.55 9.84
CA TYR A 21 -22.80 5.92 10.88
C TYR A 21 -21.82 6.93 10.28
N ALA A 22 -21.56 8.01 11.04
CA ALA A 22 -20.45 8.92 10.76
C ALA A 22 -19.15 8.11 10.87
N THR A 23 -18.67 7.60 9.75
CA THR A 23 -17.48 6.77 9.73
C THR A 23 -16.25 7.66 9.71
N PRO A 24 -15.16 7.28 10.40
CA PRO A 24 -13.85 7.94 10.28
C PRO A 24 -13.39 8.11 8.83
N ALA A 25 -13.91 7.30 7.91
CA ALA A 25 -13.65 7.34 6.48
C ALA A 25 -14.00 8.69 5.82
N ASN A 26 -15.13 9.31 6.17
CA ASN A 26 -15.51 10.60 5.59
C ASN A 26 -14.58 11.72 6.05
N ARG A 27 -14.15 11.71 7.32
CA ARG A 27 -13.12 12.64 7.82
C ARG A 27 -11.79 12.45 7.08
N ALA A 28 -11.32 11.21 6.97
CA ALA A 28 -10.09 10.92 6.25
C ALA A 28 -10.18 11.32 4.76
N ALA A 29 -11.36 11.17 4.14
CA ALA A 29 -11.57 11.60 2.76
C ALA A 29 -11.58 13.13 2.61
N LEU A 30 -12.12 13.87 3.59
CA LEU A 30 -12.02 15.34 3.65
C LEU A 30 -10.55 15.78 3.79
N GLU A 31 -9.84 15.21 4.76
CA GLU A 31 -8.41 15.45 4.97
C GLU A 31 -7.59 15.14 3.70
N LYS A 32 -7.85 14.01 3.05
CA LYS A 32 -7.16 13.62 1.82
C LYS A 32 -7.46 14.57 0.64
N HIS A 33 -8.68 15.08 0.53
CA HIS A 33 -9.08 15.96 -0.57
C HIS A 33 -8.42 17.33 -0.48
N TYR A 34 -8.43 17.94 0.70
CA TYR A 34 -7.87 19.26 0.93
C TYR A 34 -6.40 19.25 1.38
N ASP A 35 -5.93 18.15 1.98
CA ASP A 35 -4.55 17.92 2.47
C ASP A 35 -4.05 19.13 3.32
N ARG A 36 -2.93 19.72 2.94
CA ARG A 36 -2.32 20.89 3.60
C ARG A 36 -3.16 22.17 3.55
N PHE A 37 -4.21 22.17 2.74
CA PHE A 37 -5.14 23.29 2.64
C PHE A 37 -6.26 23.24 3.67
N LEU A 38 -6.48 22.09 4.32
CA LEU A 38 -7.44 21.96 5.41
C LEU A 38 -6.80 22.40 6.72
N ALA A 39 -7.38 23.42 7.35
CA ALA A 39 -6.94 23.83 8.68
C ALA A 39 -7.17 22.72 9.71
N ARG A 40 -6.21 22.48 10.62
CA ARG A 40 -6.29 21.43 11.65
C ARG A 40 -7.60 21.44 12.48
N PRO A 41 -8.19 22.59 12.84
CA PRO A 41 -9.46 22.63 13.53
C PRO A 41 -10.62 22.01 12.74
N LEU A 42 -10.54 21.99 11.40
CA LEU A 42 -11.57 21.43 10.50
C LEU A 42 -11.38 19.92 10.23
N ALA A 43 -10.26 19.34 10.60
CA ALA A 43 -10.01 17.89 10.52
C ALA A 43 -10.73 17.12 11.64
N LYS A 44 -12.03 17.42 11.86
CA LYS A 44 -12.84 16.85 12.94
C LYS A 44 -14.25 16.50 12.45
N CYS A 45 -14.94 15.66 13.20
CA CYS A 45 -16.34 15.31 12.92
C CYS A 45 -17.28 16.52 12.97
N THR A 46 -16.97 17.52 13.78
CA THR A 46 -17.77 18.75 13.93
C THR A 46 -17.75 19.67 12.71
N THR A 47 -16.92 19.41 11.72
CA THR A 47 -16.98 20.11 10.41
C THR A 47 -18.25 19.74 9.64
N CYS A 48 -18.78 18.53 9.85
CA CYS A 48 -20.01 18.04 9.22
C CYS A 48 -21.16 17.78 10.20
N HIS A 49 -20.89 17.78 11.51
CA HIS A 49 -21.88 17.46 12.55
C HIS A 49 -21.97 18.55 13.61
N LEU A 50 -23.13 18.69 14.16
CA LEU A 50 -23.33 19.48 15.38
C LEU A 50 -22.71 18.74 16.58
N PRO A 51 -22.28 19.45 17.62
CA PRO A 51 -21.78 18.83 18.84
C PRO A 51 -22.79 17.84 19.42
N SER A 52 -22.33 16.67 19.86
CA SER A 52 -23.14 15.67 20.55
C SER A 52 -22.94 15.78 22.06
N GLU A 53 -24.02 15.65 22.82
CA GLU A 53 -23.95 15.50 24.27
C GLU A 53 -23.51 14.09 24.69
N SER A 54 -23.72 13.10 23.80
CA SER A 54 -23.28 11.73 24.02
C SER A 54 -21.78 11.56 23.74
N LYS A 55 -21.06 10.91 24.64
CA LYS A 55 -19.66 10.53 24.45
C LYS A 55 -19.47 9.47 23.35
N PHE A 56 -20.49 8.65 23.13
CA PHE A 56 -20.53 7.60 22.11
C PHE A 56 -21.90 7.62 21.41
N PRO A 57 -22.13 8.55 20.47
CA PRO A 57 -23.42 8.65 19.80
C PRO A 57 -23.66 7.43 18.89
N GLU A 58 -24.80 6.78 19.04
CA GLU A 58 -25.18 5.57 18.29
C GLU A 58 -26.15 5.88 17.13
N SER A 59 -26.70 7.09 17.07
CA SER A 59 -27.70 7.47 16.07
C SER A 59 -27.46 8.86 15.51
N LEU A 60 -28.03 9.16 14.34
CA LEU A 60 -28.06 10.52 13.77
C LEU A 60 -28.83 11.52 14.64
N GLY A 61 -29.76 11.07 15.47
CA GLY A 61 -30.47 11.93 16.43
C GLY A 61 -29.54 12.43 17.54
N GLU A 62 -28.56 11.62 17.93
CA GLU A 62 -27.56 11.98 18.93
C GLU A 62 -26.36 12.74 18.35
N PHE A 63 -26.12 12.60 17.05
CA PHE A 63 -25.04 13.27 16.33
C PHE A 63 -25.53 13.81 14.98
N PRO A 64 -26.42 14.84 15.03
CA PRO A 64 -27.04 15.38 13.83
C PRO A 64 -26.02 16.08 12.94
N HIS A 65 -26.28 16.09 11.64
CA HIS A 65 -25.49 16.86 10.70
C HIS A 65 -25.75 18.37 10.88
N ASN A 66 -24.70 19.16 10.69
CA ASN A 66 -24.86 20.59 10.41
C ASN A 66 -25.30 20.78 8.95
N PRO A 67 -25.61 22.00 8.48
CA PRO A 67 -26.09 22.25 7.11
C PRO A 67 -25.16 21.67 6.03
N PHE A 68 -23.86 21.83 6.17
CA PHE A 68 -22.86 21.28 5.24
C PHE A 68 -22.86 19.75 5.22
N GLY A 69 -22.84 19.13 6.38
CA GLY A 69 -22.89 17.67 6.52
C GLY A 69 -24.18 17.06 5.97
N ASP A 70 -25.33 17.72 6.19
CA ASP A 70 -26.61 17.26 5.66
C ASP A 70 -26.66 17.35 4.15
N ARG A 71 -26.09 18.41 3.55
CA ARG A 71 -25.97 18.53 2.10
C ARG A 71 -25.11 17.40 1.49
N LEU A 72 -23.97 17.10 2.11
CA LEU A 72 -23.11 15.99 1.71
C LEU A 72 -23.79 14.61 1.85
N ARG A 73 -24.61 14.45 2.91
CA ARG A 73 -25.39 13.23 3.12
C ARG A 73 -26.42 13.04 2.01
N LYS A 74 -27.21 14.07 1.69
CA LYS A 74 -28.22 14.03 0.62
C LYS A 74 -27.61 13.64 -0.72
N LEU A 75 -26.49 14.24 -1.12
CA LEU A 75 -25.77 13.84 -2.32
C LEU A 75 -25.28 12.37 -2.27
N GLY A 76 -24.97 11.86 -1.09
CA GLY A 76 -24.57 10.44 -0.92
C GLY A 76 -25.74 9.46 -1.07
N GLU A 77 -26.98 9.91 -0.99
CA GLU A 77 -28.19 9.13 -1.22
C GLU A 77 -28.61 9.10 -2.68
N GLU A 78 -28.22 10.12 -3.46
CA GLU A 78 -28.42 10.18 -4.90
C GLU A 78 -27.58 9.07 -5.58
N ARG A 79 -28.25 8.34 -6.50
CA ARG A 79 -27.56 7.31 -7.30
C ARG A 79 -27.26 7.86 -8.67
N SER A 80 -26.04 7.64 -9.15
CA SER A 80 -25.68 7.90 -10.53
C SER A 80 -26.48 6.97 -11.49
N SER A 81 -26.46 7.26 -12.79
CA SER A 81 -27.13 6.47 -13.83
C SER A 81 -26.71 5.00 -13.86
N ASP A 82 -25.51 4.67 -13.34
CA ASP A 82 -25.00 3.30 -13.16
C ASP A 82 -25.39 2.65 -11.81
N GLY A 83 -26.23 3.32 -11.02
CA GLY A 83 -26.73 2.84 -9.73
C GLY A 83 -25.75 2.98 -8.56
N LYS A 84 -24.56 3.54 -8.78
CA LYS A 84 -23.55 3.72 -7.71
C LYS A 84 -23.78 5.00 -6.93
N ARG A 85 -23.36 5.00 -5.67
CA ARG A 85 -23.32 6.21 -4.84
C ARG A 85 -22.08 7.02 -5.17
N PRO A 86 -22.16 8.36 -5.28
CA PRO A 86 -21.01 9.20 -5.53
C PRO A 86 -20.02 9.11 -4.34
N GLN A 87 -18.75 8.99 -4.68
CA GLN A 87 -17.69 8.97 -3.67
C GLN A 87 -17.63 10.30 -2.93
N PHE A 88 -17.15 10.31 -1.70
CA PHE A 88 -17.14 11.49 -0.83
C PHE A 88 -16.38 12.68 -1.46
N ALA A 89 -15.25 12.44 -2.12
CA ALA A 89 -14.51 13.49 -2.83
C ALA A 89 -15.33 14.14 -3.96
N ALA A 90 -16.10 13.35 -4.71
CA ALA A 90 -17.00 13.89 -5.75
C ALA A 90 -18.13 14.76 -5.15
N ARG A 91 -18.62 14.39 -3.97
CA ARG A 91 -19.61 15.18 -3.24
C ARG A 91 -19.03 16.51 -2.76
N LEU A 92 -17.79 16.53 -2.27
CA LEU A 92 -17.08 17.76 -1.90
C LEU A 92 -16.97 18.74 -3.08
N VAL A 93 -16.58 18.21 -4.25
CA VAL A 93 -16.53 19.03 -5.49
C VAL A 93 -17.90 19.57 -5.86
N ALA A 94 -18.95 18.75 -5.75
CA ALA A 94 -20.31 19.15 -6.11
C ALA A 94 -20.85 20.30 -5.23
N VAL A 95 -20.50 20.34 -3.95
CA VAL A 95 -20.94 21.39 -3.00
C VAL A 95 -19.96 22.56 -2.89
N ALA A 96 -18.84 22.53 -3.59
CA ALA A 96 -17.76 23.51 -3.42
C ALA A 96 -18.22 24.97 -3.57
N ALA A 97 -19.10 25.23 -4.55
CA ALA A 97 -19.62 26.56 -4.84
C ALA A 97 -20.94 26.87 -4.11
N GLU A 98 -21.51 25.92 -3.37
CA GLU A 98 -22.72 26.16 -2.57
C GLU A 98 -22.36 26.88 -1.25
N ASP A 99 -23.28 27.61 -0.71
CA ASP A 99 -23.26 28.21 0.62
C ASP A 99 -24.24 27.40 1.50
N ALA A 100 -23.70 26.48 2.30
CA ALA A 100 -24.53 25.51 2.99
C ALA A 100 -25.22 26.08 4.26
N ASP A 101 -24.58 27.01 4.93
CA ASP A 101 -25.11 27.63 6.19
C ASP A 101 -25.72 28.99 6.00
N GLY A 102 -25.60 29.58 4.79
CA GLY A 102 -26.29 30.81 4.40
C GLY A 102 -25.64 32.12 4.91
N ASP A 103 -24.31 32.07 5.17
CA ASP A 103 -23.58 33.24 5.69
C ASP A 103 -23.02 34.16 4.58
N GLY A 104 -23.13 33.73 3.31
CA GLY A 104 -22.68 34.46 2.11
C GLY A 104 -21.31 34.03 1.62
N ALA A 105 -20.65 33.03 2.22
CA ALA A 105 -19.40 32.42 1.74
C ALA A 105 -19.69 31.05 1.15
N ALA A 106 -18.95 30.68 0.08
CA ALA A 106 -19.08 29.34 -0.48
C ALA A 106 -18.27 28.32 0.36
N ASN A 107 -18.77 27.09 0.47
CA ASN A 107 -18.19 26.02 1.29
C ASN A 107 -16.68 25.81 1.04
N GLU A 108 -16.24 25.80 -0.23
CA GLU A 108 -14.81 25.66 -0.54
C GLU A 108 -13.99 26.89 -0.10
N THR A 109 -14.57 28.10 -0.20
CA THR A 109 -13.94 29.32 0.27
C THR A 109 -13.65 29.24 1.76
N GLU A 110 -14.63 28.81 2.53
CA GLU A 110 -14.50 28.64 3.98
C GLU A 110 -13.48 27.59 4.34
N LEU A 111 -13.54 26.39 3.73
CA LEU A 111 -12.58 25.31 3.97
C LEU A 111 -11.14 25.73 3.66
N LEU A 112 -10.93 26.45 2.55
CA LEU A 112 -9.61 26.94 2.14
C LEU A 112 -9.07 28.05 3.05
N LEU A 113 -9.94 28.84 3.64
CA LEU A 113 -9.58 29.91 4.57
C LEU A 113 -9.60 29.49 6.03
N GLY A 114 -10.04 28.26 6.33
CA GLY A 114 -9.96 27.66 7.66
C GLY A 114 -11.24 27.82 8.49
N HIS A 115 -12.37 28.13 7.86
CA HIS A 115 -13.70 28.30 8.47
C HIS A 115 -14.58 27.08 8.25
N ASN A 116 -15.58 26.89 9.12
CA ASN A 116 -16.49 25.75 9.08
C ASN A 116 -17.73 26.05 8.24
N PRO A 117 -17.92 25.43 7.06
CA PRO A 117 -19.00 25.69 6.12
C PRO A 117 -20.40 25.24 6.62
N GLY A 118 -20.50 24.80 7.83
CA GLY A 118 -21.77 24.47 8.48
C GLY A 118 -22.07 25.31 9.72
N ASN A 119 -21.35 26.41 9.93
CA ASN A 119 -21.50 27.29 11.07
C ASN A 119 -21.56 28.76 10.64
N PRO A 120 -22.74 29.36 10.49
CA PRO A 120 -22.90 30.73 9.97
C PRO A 120 -22.27 31.84 10.83
N GLN A 121 -21.75 31.53 12.03
CA GLN A 121 -20.99 32.45 12.87
C GLN A 121 -19.48 32.38 12.60
N ASP A 122 -18.98 31.37 11.87
CA ASP A 122 -17.57 31.17 11.57
C ASP A 122 -17.29 31.51 10.11
N LYS A 123 -17.37 32.78 9.75
CA LYS A 123 -17.24 33.23 8.36
C LYS A 123 -15.94 34.00 8.08
N PRO A 124 -15.42 33.90 6.85
CA PRO A 124 -14.19 34.59 6.47
C PRO A 124 -14.32 36.13 6.58
N SER A 125 -13.27 36.75 7.11
CA SER A 125 -13.13 38.20 7.12
C SER A 125 -12.77 38.77 5.73
N ALA A 126 -12.98 40.10 5.54
CA ALA A 126 -12.58 40.74 4.29
C ALA A 126 -11.06 40.64 3.99
N GLY A 127 -10.22 40.58 5.03
CA GLY A 127 -8.79 40.42 4.90
C GLY A 127 -8.38 38.99 4.42
N GLU A 128 -9.09 37.98 4.90
CA GLU A 128 -8.88 36.57 4.46
C GLU A 128 -9.41 36.37 3.04
N LEU A 129 -10.55 36.97 2.69
CA LEU A 129 -11.08 36.92 1.32
C LEU A 129 -10.13 37.57 0.30
N ALA A 130 -9.32 38.54 0.68
CA ALA A 130 -8.31 39.12 -0.21
C ALA A 130 -7.22 38.10 -0.62
N GLN A 131 -6.99 37.05 0.16
CA GLN A 131 -6.01 35.99 -0.12
C GLN A 131 -6.63 34.78 -0.87
N LEU A 132 -7.95 34.80 -1.09
CA LEU A 132 -8.67 33.67 -1.65
C LEU A 132 -8.21 33.28 -3.06
N ALA A 133 -7.91 34.30 -3.91
CA ALA A 133 -7.51 34.04 -5.31
C ALA A 133 -6.22 33.22 -5.38
N ASP A 134 -5.21 33.61 -4.61
CA ASP A 134 -3.93 32.90 -4.54
C ASP A 134 -4.12 31.51 -3.94
N ARG A 135 -4.90 31.41 -2.87
CA ARG A 135 -5.19 30.13 -2.20
C ARG A 135 -5.91 29.14 -3.11
N LYS A 136 -6.89 29.61 -3.90
CA LYS A 136 -7.59 28.80 -4.91
C LYS A 136 -6.65 28.38 -6.05
N ALA A 137 -5.76 29.25 -6.51
CA ALA A 137 -4.78 28.92 -7.54
C ALA A 137 -3.81 27.83 -7.05
N GLU A 138 -3.28 27.94 -5.84
CA GLU A 138 -2.43 26.94 -5.22
C GLU A 138 -3.18 25.60 -5.04
N PHE A 139 -4.44 25.63 -4.60
CA PHE A 139 -5.26 24.42 -4.43
C PHE A 139 -5.56 23.76 -5.78
N ALA A 140 -5.91 24.54 -6.81
CA ALA A 140 -6.10 24.01 -8.17
C ALA A 140 -4.84 23.35 -8.71
N GLN A 141 -3.68 23.96 -8.51
CA GLN A 141 -2.39 23.36 -8.85
C GLN A 141 -2.14 22.07 -8.07
N PHE A 142 -2.45 22.05 -6.78
CA PHE A 142 -2.34 20.84 -5.95
C PHE A 142 -3.25 19.73 -6.47
N LEU A 143 -4.50 20.01 -6.85
CA LEU A 143 -5.44 19.02 -7.39
C LEU A 143 -4.96 18.42 -8.71
N THR A 144 -4.24 19.20 -9.53
CA THR A 144 -3.65 18.75 -10.80
C THR A 144 -2.25 18.16 -10.66
N SER A 145 -1.60 18.32 -9.48
CA SER A 145 -0.30 17.73 -9.22
C SER A 145 -0.37 16.21 -9.21
N TYR A 146 0.75 15.55 -9.57
CA TYR A 146 0.84 14.10 -9.51
C TYR A 146 0.49 13.61 -8.11
N ARG A 147 -0.50 12.73 -8.04
CA ARG A 147 -0.82 11.94 -6.85
C ARG A 147 -0.45 10.50 -7.12
N TRP A 148 0.22 9.87 -6.17
CA TRP A 148 0.52 8.47 -6.27
C TRP A 148 -0.78 7.65 -6.46
N GLN A 149 -0.83 6.90 -7.55
CA GLN A 149 -1.97 6.06 -7.93
C GLN A 149 -1.45 4.63 -8.12
N PRO A 150 -1.49 3.81 -7.07
CA PRO A 150 -0.82 2.50 -7.05
C PRO A 150 -1.39 1.50 -8.06
N PHE A 151 -2.58 1.76 -8.58
CA PHE A 151 -3.30 0.83 -9.47
C PHE A 151 -3.40 1.33 -10.91
N GLU A 152 -2.64 2.35 -11.27
CA GLU A 152 -2.52 2.73 -12.68
C GLU A 152 -1.69 1.70 -13.46
N PRO A 153 -2.09 1.43 -14.73
CA PRO A 153 -1.28 0.56 -15.58
C PRO A 153 0.15 1.07 -15.71
N VAL A 154 1.11 0.17 -15.53
CA VAL A 154 2.53 0.50 -15.67
C VAL A 154 2.80 0.90 -17.12
N LYS A 155 3.35 2.09 -17.32
CA LYS A 155 3.75 2.61 -18.62
C LYS A 155 5.28 2.62 -18.70
N ARG A 156 5.83 2.11 -19.80
CA ARG A 156 7.26 2.20 -20.06
C ARG A 156 7.60 3.64 -20.49
N PRO A 157 8.36 4.41 -19.70
CA PRO A 157 8.76 5.74 -20.08
C PRO A 157 9.76 5.72 -21.25
N ALA A 158 9.75 6.76 -22.09
CA ALA A 158 10.79 6.94 -23.09
C ALA A 158 12.12 7.23 -22.39
N VAL A 159 13.19 6.56 -22.85
CA VAL A 159 14.54 6.83 -22.33
C VAL A 159 14.95 8.23 -22.73
N PRO A 160 15.34 9.11 -21.78
CA PRO A 160 15.73 10.47 -22.10
C PRO A 160 16.95 10.53 -23.03
N GLU A 161 16.91 11.43 -24.01
CA GLU A 161 18.09 11.76 -24.79
C GLU A 161 19.01 12.66 -23.98
N ILE A 162 20.22 12.23 -23.74
CA ILE A 162 21.22 12.99 -22.98
C ILE A 162 22.10 13.76 -23.95
N ARG A 163 22.01 15.10 -23.88
CA ARG A 163 22.78 16.01 -24.70
C ARG A 163 24.18 16.32 -24.18
N ASN A 164 24.51 15.87 -22.96
CA ASN A 164 25.82 16.16 -22.36
C ASN A 164 26.80 15.00 -22.61
N PRO A 165 27.80 15.17 -23.47
CA PRO A 165 28.77 14.12 -23.82
C PRO A 165 29.70 13.70 -22.65
N GLN A 166 29.70 14.46 -21.55
CA GLN A 166 30.51 14.16 -20.35
C GLN A 166 29.80 13.20 -19.38
N SER A 167 28.53 12.88 -19.61
CA SER A 167 27.82 11.89 -18.83
C SER A 167 28.16 10.48 -19.37
N ALA A 168 28.87 9.69 -18.57
CA ALA A 168 29.08 8.27 -18.87
C ALA A 168 27.74 7.54 -18.75
N ILE A 169 27.06 7.36 -19.89
CA ILE A 169 25.79 6.66 -19.98
C ILE A 169 26.09 5.26 -20.50
N ARG A 170 25.96 4.27 -19.63
CA ARG A 170 26.20 2.86 -19.96
C ARG A 170 24.90 2.10 -20.23
N ASN A 171 23.80 2.56 -19.64
CA ASN A 171 22.49 1.92 -19.73
C ASN A 171 21.35 2.95 -19.60
N PRO A 172 20.09 2.56 -19.88
CA PRO A 172 18.94 3.45 -19.76
C PRO A 172 18.75 4.08 -18.37
N ILE A 173 19.12 3.39 -17.30
CA ILE A 173 19.00 3.92 -15.93
C ILE A 173 19.90 5.15 -15.75
N ASP A 174 21.12 5.12 -16.31
CA ASP A 174 22.03 6.25 -16.26
C ASP A 174 21.43 7.49 -16.92
N ALA A 175 20.64 7.32 -17.99
CA ALA A 175 19.97 8.41 -18.69
C ALA A 175 18.94 9.12 -17.79
N PHE A 176 18.10 8.35 -17.10
CA PHE A 176 17.14 8.90 -16.14
C PHE A 176 17.85 9.60 -14.97
N LEU A 177 18.89 8.97 -14.42
CA LEU A 177 19.68 9.57 -13.33
C LEU A 177 20.40 10.85 -13.77
N ALA A 178 20.86 10.93 -15.02
CA ALA A 178 21.52 12.13 -15.54
C ALA A 178 20.56 13.32 -15.60
N VAL A 179 19.33 13.12 -16.12
CA VAL A 179 18.30 14.17 -16.13
C VAL A 179 18.01 14.70 -14.74
N GLU A 180 17.82 13.81 -13.77
CA GLU A 180 17.54 14.20 -12.39
C GLU A 180 18.72 14.94 -11.72
N ARG A 181 19.95 14.53 -12.00
CA ARG A 181 21.17 15.22 -11.53
C ARG A 181 21.27 16.61 -12.12
N ASP A 182 21.09 16.74 -13.44
CA ASP A 182 21.20 18.01 -14.15
C ASP A 182 20.13 19.00 -13.65
N ALA A 183 18.89 18.54 -13.46
CA ALA A 183 17.80 19.35 -12.91
C ALA A 183 18.10 19.89 -11.50
N ARG A 184 18.92 19.18 -10.72
CA ARG A 184 19.33 19.58 -9.36
C ARG A 184 20.71 20.24 -9.30
N GLY A 185 21.35 20.47 -10.43
CA GLY A 185 22.71 21.04 -10.51
C GLY A 185 23.79 20.16 -9.88
N LEU A 186 23.55 18.83 -9.80
CA LEU A 186 24.48 17.89 -9.19
C LEU A 186 25.51 17.41 -10.23
N LYS A 187 26.80 17.40 -9.84
CA LYS A 187 27.86 16.83 -10.66
C LYS A 187 28.13 15.38 -10.29
N PRO A 188 28.25 14.46 -11.26
CA PRO A 188 28.65 13.09 -10.99
C PRO A 188 30.06 13.05 -10.39
N ARG A 189 30.30 12.14 -9.47
CA ARG A 189 31.66 11.84 -9.01
C ARG A 189 32.38 11.01 -10.05
N PRO A 190 33.71 11.07 -10.11
CA PRO A 190 34.49 10.14 -10.94
C PRO A 190 34.24 8.69 -10.51
N GLU A 191 34.53 7.76 -11.41
CA GLU A 191 34.47 6.32 -11.12
C GLU A 191 35.35 5.99 -9.93
N ALA A 192 34.86 5.06 -9.09
CA ALA A 192 35.59 4.63 -7.89
C ALA A 192 36.84 3.83 -8.29
N PRO A 193 37.94 3.87 -7.50
CA PRO A 193 39.10 3.03 -7.71
C PRO A 193 38.74 1.55 -7.73
N LYS A 194 39.54 0.71 -8.45
CA LYS A 194 39.30 -0.73 -8.62
C LYS A 194 39.10 -1.47 -7.30
N GLU A 195 39.91 -1.20 -6.29
CA GLU A 195 39.81 -1.80 -4.95
C GLU A 195 38.49 -1.48 -4.25
N VAL A 196 37.94 -0.29 -4.49
CA VAL A 196 36.63 0.10 -3.95
C VAL A 196 35.50 -0.58 -4.69
N LEU A 197 35.58 -0.69 -6.02
CA LEU A 197 34.61 -1.42 -6.83
C LEU A 197 34.60 -2.90 -6.47
N LEU A 198 35.77 -3.50 -6.36
CA LEU A 198 35.93 -4.89 -5.93
C LEU A 198 35.25 -5.16 -4.60
N ARG A 199 35.57 -4.37 -3.58
CA ARG A 199 34.97 -4.51 -2.26
C ARG A 199 33.45 -4.35 -2.27
N ARG A 200 32.92 -3.39 -3.02
CA ARG A 200 31.48 -3.15 -3.11
C ARG A 200 30.77 -4.34 -3.74
N VAL A 201 31.21 -4.83 -4.89
CA VAL A 201 30.55 -5.93 -5.58
C VAL A 201 30.57 -7.23 -4.77
N TYR A 202 31.66 -7.51 -4.05
CA TYR A 202 31.72 -8.67 -3.15
C TYR A 202 30.71 -8.58 -2.02
N ILE A 203 30.61 -7.42 -1.36
CA ILE A 203 29.66 -7.22 -0.27
C ILE A 203 28.22 -7.27 -0.77
N ASP A 204 27.95 -6.68 -1.94
CA ASP A 204 26.60 -6.66 -2.51
C ASP A 204 26.15 -8.04 -2.95
N LEU A 205 27.01 -8.79 -3.67
CA LEU A 205 26.62 -10.06 -4.27
C LEU A 205 26.73 -11.25 -3.31
N ILE A 206 27.78 -11.34 -2.50
CA ILE A 206 28.01 -12.49 -1.61
C ILE A 206 28.10 -12.15 -0.12
N GLY A 207 28.06 -10.86 0.24
CA GLY A 207 28.06 -10.41 1.64
C GLY A 207 29.39 -10.51 2.36
N LEU A 208 30.48 -10.85 1.68
CA LEU A 208 31.81 -11.07 2.22
C LEU A 208 32.85 -10.14 1.56
N ASN A 209 34.00 -9.94 2.19
CA ASN A 209 35.13 -9.29 1.53
C ASN A 209 35.85 -10.28 0.62
N PRO A 210 36.52 -9.80 -0.46
CA PRO A 210 37.43 -10.64 -1.23
C PRO A 210 38.58 -11.11 -0.38
N THR A 211 39.09 -12.32 -0.67
CA THR A 211 40.34 -12.82 -0.11
C THR A 211 41.53 -12.03 -0.68
N PRO A 212 42.72 -12.05 -0.02
CA PRO A 212 43.90 -11.37 -0.55
C PRO A 212 44.30 -11.82 -1.96
N ASP A 213 44.08 -13.09 -2.30
CA ASP A 213 44.39 -13.64 -3.62
C ASP A 213 43.38 -13.15 -4.68
N GLU A 214 42.07 -13.15 -4.35
CA GLU A 214 41.05 -12.61 -5.24
C GLU A 214 41.26 -11.10 -5.47
N GLN A 215 41.65 -10.36 -4.45
CA GLN A 215 41.97 -8.95 -4.58
C GLN A 215 43.18 -8.74 -5.53
N ARG A 216 44.27 -9.49 -5.34
CA ARG A 216 45.45 -9.38 -6.18
C ARG A 216 45.11 -9.72 -7.64
N THR A 217 44.44 -10.82 -7.87
CA THR A 217 44.03 -11.27 -9.21
C THR A 217 43.22 -10.18 -9.95
N PHE A 218 42.26 -9.58 -9.28
CA PHE A 218 41.44 -8.55 -9.91
C PHE A 218 42.21 -7.23 -10.17
N LEU A 219 43.07 -6.84 -9.24
CA LEU A 219 43.85 -5.59 -9.40
C LEU A 219 44.89 -5.69 -10.50
N GLU A 220 45.48 -6.86 -10.69
CA GLU A 220 46.46 -7.16 -11.77
C GLU A 220 45.79 -7.37 -13.13
N ASP A 221 44.50 -7.67 -13.19
CA ASP A 221 43.79 -7.85 -14.46
C ASP A 221 43.53 -6.50 -15.13
N THR A 222 44.19 -6.28 -16.26
CA THR A 222 44.09 -5.03 -17.07
C THR A 222 43.10 -5.13 -18.22
N SER A 223 42.39 -6.24 -18.35
CA SER A 223 41.42 -6.44 -19.43
C SER A 223 40.23 -5.48 -19.30
N PRO A 224 39.66 -5.01 -20.40
CA PRO A 224 38.55 -4.07 -20.36
C PRO A 224 37.26 -4.64 -19.77
N ASP A 225 37.08 -5.94 -19.76
CA ASP A 225 35.94 -6.71 -19.26
C ASP A 225 36.18 -7.36 -17.88
N ALA A 226 37.28 -6.98 -17.19
CA ALA A 226 37.65 -7.56 -15.91
C ALA A 226 36.55 -7.47 -14.85
N TYR A 227 35.83 -6.33 -14.84
CA TYR A 227 34.76 -6.09 -13.87
C TYR A 227 33.51 -6.93 -14.17
N GLU A 228 33.11 -7.01 -15.44
CA GLU A 228 31.99 -7.81 -15.90
C GLU A 228 32.22 -9.30 -15.58
N ARG A 229 33.39 -9.83 -15.90
CA ARG A 229 33.75 -11.22 -15.55
C ARG A 229 33.76 -11.47 -14.04
N LEU A 230 34.17 -10.47 -13.26
CA LEU A 230 34.10 -10.57 -11.81
C LEU A 230 32.64 -10.67 -11.33
N VAL A 231 31.73 -9.84 -11.88
CA VAL A 231 30.31 -9.88 -11.56
C VAL A 231 29.70 -11.22 -11.92
N ASP A 232 29.94 -11.71 -13.15
CA ASP A 232 29.43 -13.02 -13.59
C ASP A 232 29.90 -14.16 -12.67
N ARG A 233 31.19 -14.19 -12.33
CA ARG A 233 31.74 -15.19 -11.40
C ARG A 233 31.09 -15.14 -10.01
N LEU A 234 30.78 -13.94 -9.50
CA LEU A 234 30.15 -13.81 -8.20
C LEU A 234 28.64 -14.13 -8.22
N LEU A 235 27.98 -13.94 -9.35
CA LEU A 235 26.60 -14.38 -9.54
C LEU A 235 26.48 -15.91 -9.60
N ASP A 236 27.49 -16.59 -10.18
CA ASP A 236 27.58 -18.05 -10.23
C ASP A 236 28.05 -18.68 -8.90
N ASP A 237 28.52 -17.87 -7.95
CA ASP A 237 29.01 -18.35 -6.66
C ASP A 237 27.83 -18.77 -5.76
N PRO A 238 27.83 -20.00 -5.20
CA PRO A 238 26.74 -20.45 -4.30
C PRO A 238 26.46 -19.50 -3.13
N ARG A 239 27.44 -18.74 -2.67
CA ARG A 239 27.30 -17.73 -1.64
C ARG A 239 26.39 -16.58 -2.04
N HIS A 240 26.17 -16.37 -3.36
CA HIS A 240 25.18 -15.41 -3.86
C HIS A 240 23.78 -15.77 -3.41
N GLY A 241 23.35 -17.01 -3.60
CA GLY A 241 22.05 -17.47 -3.12
C GLY A 241 21.92 -17.40 -1.61
N GLU A 242 22.95 -17.77 -0.84
CA GLU A 242 22.95 -17.64 0.63
C GLU A 242 22.77 -16.18 1.07
N ARG A 243 23.48 -15.24 0.43
CA ARG A 243 23.40 -13.82 0.71
C ARG A 243 22.01 -13.24 0.38
N TRP A 244 21.52 -13.50 -0.83
CA TRP A 244 20.28 -12.93 -1.31
C TRP A 244 19.04 -13.60 -0.74
N ALA A 245 19.10 -14.89 -0.42
CA ALA A 245 18.05 -15.59 0.31
C ALA A 245 17.75 -14.92 1.64
N ARG A 246 18.75 -14.34 2.32
CA ARG A 246 18.54 -13.62 3.58
C ARG A 246 17.57 -12.43 3.40
N HIS A 247 17.69 -11.70 2.28
CA HIS A 247 16.80 -10.58 2.00
C HIS A 247 15.37 -11.06 1.67
N TRP A 248 15.23 -12.10 0.86
CA TRP A 248 13.93 -12.70 0.56
C TRP A 248 13.28 -13.34 1.80
N MET A 249 14.05 -14.00 2.64
CA MET A 249 13.56 -14.54 3.90
C MET A 249 12.98 -13.46 4.83
N ASP A 250 13.54 -12.27 4.85
CA ASP A 250 12.97 -11.14 5.59
C ASP A 250 11.62 -10.70 5.00
N VAL A 251 11.52 -10.57 3.69
CA VAL A 251 10.27 -10.21 2.99
C VAL A 251 9.20 -11.28 3.18
N TRP A 252 9.57 -12.54 3.04
CA TRP A 252 8.67 -13.69 3.16
C TRP A 252 8.49 -14.18 4.61
N ARG A 253 9.11 -13.51 5.56
CA ARG A 253 8.99 -13.77 7.00
C ARG A 253 9.46 -15.16 7.42
N TYR A 254 10.50 -15.67 6.81
CA TYR A 254 11.10 -16.93 7.24
C TYR A 254 11.53 -16.89 8.71
N SER A 255 11.35 -17.98 9.40
CA SER A 255 11.91 -18.23 10.72
C SER A 255 12.12 -19.74 10.90
N ASP A 256 13.22 -20.16 11.53
CA ASP A 256 13.45 -21.59 11.87
C ASP A 256 12.36 -22.15 12.77
N TRP A 257 11.72 -21.27 13.53
CA TRP A 257 10.58 -21.57 14.36
C TRP A 257 9.33 -20.94 13.75
N ALA A 258 8.44 -21.78 13.23
CA ALA A 258 7.12 -21.36 12.74
C ALA A 258 6.06 -21.85 13.73
N GLY A 259 5.06 -21.01 13.99
CA GLY A 259 3.98 -21.33 14.91
C GLY A 259 3.72 -20.21 15.91
N TRP A 260 2.83 -20.47 16.85
CA TRP A 260 2.38 -19.50 17.84
C TRP A 260 2.94 -19.85 19.23
N THR A 261 3.24 -18.80 20.02
CA THR A 261 3.67 -18.96 21.42
C THR A 261 2.57 -18.53 22.35
N ASP A 262 2.22 -19.38 23.32
CA ASP A 262 1.39 -19.03 24.44
C ASP A 262 2.23 -19.11 25.71
N GLY A 263 2.33 -17.99 26.44
CA GLY A 263 3.14 -17.91 27.64
C GLY A 263 4.64 -18.15 27.44
N GLY A 264 5.19 -17.79 26.26
CA GLY A 264 6.62 -17.91 25.94
C GLY A 264 7.05 -19.28 25.42
N GLN A 265 6.15 -20.24 25.28
CA GLN A 265 6.46 -21.55 24.69
C GLN A 265 5.97 -21.64 23.25
N ILE A 266 6.86 -22.10 22.34
CA ILE A 266 6.49 -22.40 20.95
C ILE A 266 5.87 -23.78 20.92
N ARG A 267 4.53 -23.84 20.75
CA ARG A 267 3.77 -25.11 20.78
C ARG A 267 3.59 -25.74 19.41
N ASP A 268 3.55 -24.90 18.36
CA ASP A 268 3.15 -25.30 17.00
C ASP A 268 4.30 -25.15 16.02
N SER A 269 5.53 -25.41 16.48
CA SER A 269 6.72 -25.33 15.66
C SER A 269 6.66 -26.35 14.51
N GLN A 270 6.90 -25.88 13.30
CA GLN A 270 7.00 -26.71 12.11
C GLN A 270 8.43 -27.24 11.98
N ARG A 271 8.65 -28.47 12.41
CA ARG A 271 9.98 -29.11 12.54
C ARG A 271 10.84 -29.08 11.27
N HIS A 272 10.22 -28.97 10.10
CA HIS A 272 10.89 -29.07 8.80
C HIS A 272 10.83 -27.78 7.99
N ILE A 273 10.50 -26.65 8.60
CA ILE A 273 10.40 -25.36 7.91
C ILE A 273 11.74 -24.95 7.25
N TRP A 274 12.87 -25.42 7.76
CA TRP A 274 14.19 -25.20 7.20
C TRP A 274 14.31 -25.70 5.74
N ARG A 275 13.48 -26.66 5.30
CA ARG A 275 13.43 -27.13 3.91
C ARG A 275 13.01 -26.02 2.95
N TRP A 276 12.14 -25.12 3.41
CA TRP A 276 11.75 -23.94 2.65
C TRP A 276 12.91 -22.95 2.54
N ARG A 277 13.69 -22.73 3.59
CA ARG A 277 14.92 -21.93 3.52
C ARG A 277 15.88 -22.47 2.47
N ASP A 278 16.14 -23.76 2.50
CA ASP A 278 17.05 -24.40 1.54
C ASP A 278 16.53 -24.26 0.11
N TRP A 279 15.23 -24.46 -0.09
CA TRP A 279 14.57 -24.23 -1.38
C TRP A 279 14.74 -22.78 -1.87
N ILE A 280 14.66 -21.75 -0.99
CA ILE A 280 14.89 -20.35 -1.36
C ILE A 280 16.32 -20.17 -1.86
N VAL A 281 17.33 -20.65 -1.13
CA VAL A 281 18.75 -20.55 -1.51
C VAL A 281 19.01 -21.26 -2.84
N GLU A 282 18.54 -22.47 -2.98
CA GLU A 282 18.70 -23.29 -4.19
C GLU A 282 18.00 -22.66 -5.40
N SER A 283 16.80 -22.12 -5.21
CA SER A 283 16.05 -21.43 -6.28
C SER A 283 16.78 -20.19 -6.79
N LEU A 284 17.38 -19.41 -5.89
CA LEU A 284 18.17 -18.23 -6.28
C LEU A 284 19.46 -18.63 -7.01
N ASN A 285 20.18 -19.66 -6.53
CA ASN A 285 21.38 -20.16 -7.20
C ASN A 285 21.07 -20.82 -8.56
N ALA A 286 19.85 -21.32 -8.75
CA ALA A 286 19.39 -21.87 -10.03
C ALA A 286 18.77 -20.79 -10.95
N ASP A 287 18.82 -19.52 -10.57
CA ASP A 287 18.16 -18.40 -11.28
C ASP A 287 16.68 -18.70 -11.61
N LYS A 288 15.96 -19.36 -10.65
CA LYS A 288 14.55 -19.71 -10.85
C LYS A 288 13.72 -18.43 -11.04
N PRO A 289 12.90 -18.32 -12.09
CA PRO A 289 12.06 -17.16 -12.32
C PRO A 289 11.16 -16.82 -11.12
N TYR A 290 11.05 -15.54 -10.80
CA TYR A 290 10.30 -15.07 -9.62
C TYR A 290 8.82 -15.45 -9.63
N ASP A 291 8.16 -15.37 -10.79
CA ASP A 291 6.78 -15.81 -10.99
C ASP A 291 6.61 -17.31 -10.71
N ARG A 292 7.59 -18.13 -11.10
CA ARG A 292 7.61 -19.55 -10.75
C ARG A 292 7.79 -19.75 -9.25
N MET A 293 8.69 -19.01 -8.61
CA MET A 293 8.86 -19.07 -7.15
C MET A 293 7.56 -18.72 -6.42
N VAL A 294 6.88 -17.64 -6.82
CA VAL A 294 5.59 -17.26 -6.24
C VAL A 294 4.52 -18.33 -6.43
N THR A 295 4.44 -18.90 -7.64
CA THR A 295 3.48 -19.98 -7.95
C THR A 295 3.72 -21.19 -7.07
N GLU A 296 4.97 -21.63 -6.93
CA GLU A 296 5.32 -22.77 -6.06
C GLU A 296 5.07 -22.48 -4.59
N MET A 297 5.33 -21.27 -4.12
CA MET A 297 5.03 -20.89 -2.71
C MET A 297 3.53 -20.92 -2.38
N LEU A 298 2.66 -20.63 -3.33
CA LEU A 298 1.22 -20.54 -3.12
C LEU A 298 0.46 -21.80 -3.50
N ALA A 299 0.94 -22.57 -4.47
CA ALA A 299 0.16 -23.65 -5.10
C ALA A 299 1.02 -24.83 -5.60
N ALA A 300 2.20 -25.10 -5.03
CA ALA A 300 3.00 -26.23 -5.48
C ALA A 300 2.28 -27.57 -5.33
N ASP A 301 1.43 -27.72 -4.33
CA ASP A 301 0.60 -28.90 -4.11
C ASP A 301 -0.47 -29.12 -5.20
N GLU A 302 -0.82 -28.07 -5.95
CA GLU A 302 -1.74 -28.16 -7.09
C GLU A 302 -1.01 -28.28 -8.43
N VAL A 303 0.06 -27.47 -8.63
CA VAL A 303 0.75 -27.39 -9.92
C VAL A 303 1.85 -28.45 -10.11
N ALA A 304 2.38 -29.00 -9.02
CA ALA A 304 3.47 -29.98 -9.02
C ALA A 304 3.37 -30.95 -7.82
N PRO A 305 2.23 -31.65 -7.64
CA PRO A 305 1.98 -32.47 -6.44
C PRO A 305 2.94 -33.62 -6.24
N GLU A 306 3.56 -34.10 -7.32
CA GLU A 306 4.53 -35.21 -7.30
C GLU A 306 5.99 -34.76 -7.20
N ASP A 307 6.23 -33.43 -7.19
CA ASP A 307 7.57 -32.86 -7.09
C ASP A 307 7.90 -32.45 -5.63
N PRO A 308 8.67 -33.27 -4.89
CA PRO A 308 9.02 -32.98 -3.51
C PRO A 308 9.85 -31.70 -3.36
N ASP A 309 10.59 -31.29 -4.40
CA ASP A 309 11.39 -30.09 -4.36
C ASP A 309 10.51 -28.83 -4.50
N ALA A 310 9.55 -28.84 -5.42
CA ALA A 310 8.56 -27.77 -5.52
C ALA A 310 7.70 -27.66 -4.26
N LEU A 311 7.29 -28.79 -3.68
CA LEU A 311 6.47 -28.81 -2.47
C LEU A 311 7.14 -28.16 -1.26
N ARG A 312 8.48 -28.07 -1.18
CA ARG A 312 9.20 -27.33 -0.14
C ARG A 312 8.83 -25.84 -0.11
N ALA A 313 8.45 -25.29 -1.26
CA ALA A 313 8.05 -23.89 -1.39
C ALA A 313 6.81 -23.54 -0.55
N THR A 314 5.88 -24.49 -0.36
CA THR A 314 4.66 -24.29 0.44
C THR A 314 4.93 -23.96 1.91
N GLY A 315 6.18 -24.06 2.34
CA GLY A 315 6.65 -23.53 3.62
C GLY A 315 6.23 -22.07 3.87
N PHE A 316 6.05 -21.28 2.81
CA PHE A 316 5.49 -19.93 2.89
C PHE A 316 4.10 -19.91 3.54
N LEU A 317 3.20 -20.81 3.13
CA LEU A 317 1.85 -20.94 3.71
C LEU A 317 1.89 -21.60 5.09
N VAL A 318 2.73 -22.63 5.24
CA VAL A 318 2.93 -23.36 6.51
C VAL A 318 3.45 -22.41 7.61
N ARG A 319 4.23 -21.40 7.27
CA ARG A 319 4.72 -20.38 8.21
C ARG A 319 3.59 -19.65 8.94
N ASN A 320 2.42 -19.54 8.35
CA ASN A 320 1.25 -18.87 8.92
C ASN A 320 0.37 -19.82 9.74
N TYR A 321 0.66 -21.14 9.75
CA TYR A 321 -0.15 -22.15 10.42
C TYR A 321 -0.38 -21.84 11.89
N LYS A 322 -1.63 -22.04 12.35
CA LYS A 322 -2.03 -21.82 13.73
C LYS A 322 -2.98 -22.96 14.17
N MET A 323 -2.47 -23.83 15.03
CA MET A 323 -3.13 -25.08 15.41
C MET A 323 -4.52 -24.86 16.01
N LEU A 324 -4.69 -23.85 16.85
CA LEU A 324 -5.93 -23.63 17.63
C LEU A 324 -6.90 -22.66 16.96
N SER A 325 -6.57 -22.07 15.81
CA SER A 325 -7.42 -21.09 15.16
C SER A 325 -7.22 -21.06 13.65
N ARG A 326 -8.08 -21.81 12.94
CA ARG A 326 -8.14 -21.72 11.47
C ARG A 326 -8.43 -20.30 10.99
N GLU A 327 -9.27 -19.56 11.73
CA GLU A 327 -9.60 -18.17 11.40
C GLU A 327 -8.35 -17.30 11.38
N GLN A 328 -7.53 -17.37 12.43
CA GLN A 328 -6.30 -16.62 12.52
C GLN A 328 -5.26 -17.05 11.47
N TRP A 329 -5.19 -18.33 11.17
CA TRP A 329 -4.31 -18.84 10.12
C TRP A 329 -4.66 -18.26 8.75
N LEU A 330 -5.96 -18.28 8.37
CA LEU A 330 -6.43 -17.70 7.10
C LEU A 330 -6.22 -16.18 7.07
N GLU A 331 -6.47 -15.48 8.18
CA GLU A 331 -6.22 -14.04 8.30
C GLU A 331 -4.74 -13.70 8.11
N ASP A 332 -3.85 -14.43 8.79
CA ASP A 332 -2.40 -14.26 8.67
C ASP A 332 -1.93 -14.59 7.24
N THR A 333 -2.52 -15.59 6.59
CA THR A 333 -2.21 -15.94 5.20
C THR A 333 -2.56 -14.81 4.25
N VAL A 334 -3.78 -14.26 4.30
CA VAL A 334 -4.18 -13.11 3.47
C VAL A 334 -3.28 -11.91 3.73
N LYS A 335 -3.07 -11.57 5.00
CA LYS A 335 -2.26 -10.43 5.42
C LYS A 335 -0.83 -10.52 4.88
N HIS A 336 -0.18 -11.65 5.06
CA HIS A 336 1.23 -11.78 4.73
C HIS A 336 1.46 -12.04 3.24
N THR A 337 0.56 -12.72 2.56
CA THR A 337 0.59 -12.87 1.10
C THR A 337 0.47 -11.51 0.42
N SER A 338 -0.52 -10.69 0.82
CA SER A 338 -0.70 -9.37 0.23
C SER A 338 0.48 -8.43 0.50
N GLN A 339 1.05 -8.45 1.71
CA GLN A 339 2.20 -7.62 2.05
C GLN A 339 3.48 -8.06 1.32
N ALA A 340 3.77 -9.35 1.31
CA ALA A 340 5.01 -9.88 0.77
C ALA A 340 5.06 -9.88 -0.77
N LEU A 341 3.95 -10.15 -1.44
CA LEU A 341 3.92 -10.37 -2.88
C LEU A 341 3.35 -9.20 -3.68
N VAL A 342 2.49 -8.39 -3.08
CA VAL A 342 1.79 -7.28 -3.77
C VAL A 342 2.13 -5.92 -3.15
N GLY A 343 2.73 -5.88 -1.97
CA GLY A 343 3.10 -4.64 -1.28
C GLY A 343 1.90 -3.84 -0.73
N VAL A 344 0.74 -4.50 -0.53
CA VAL A 344 -0.47 -3.86 -0.01
C VAL A 344 -0.89 -4.44 1.34
N THR A 345 -1.58 -3.64 2.16
CA THR A 345 -2.04 -4.05 3.49
C THR A 345 -3.52 -4.40 3.48
N MET A 346 -3.88 -5.66 3.23
CA MET A 346 -5.28 -6.07 3.16
C MET A 346 -5.95 -6.31 4.52
N GLY A 347 -5.21 -6.35 5.61
CA GLY A 347 -5.75 -6.71 6.94
C GLY A 347 -6.92 -5.85 7.42
N CYS A 348 -6.92 -4.55 7.10
CA CYS A 348 -8.02 -3.64 7.44
C CYS A 348 -9.32 -3.98 6.72
N ALA A 349 -9.22 -4.56 5.51
CA ALA A 349 -10.37 -4.92 4.69
C ALA A 349 -11.16 -6.14 5.23
N LYS A 350 -10.68 -6.79 6.29
CA LYS A 350 -11.45 -7.80 7.03
C LYS A 350 -12.77 -7.26 7.58
N CYS A 351 -12.76 -6.03 8.11
CA CYS A 351 -13.91 -5.45 8.82
C CYS A 351 -14.68 -4.39 8.01
N HIS A 352 -14.00 -3.69 7.10
CA HIS A 352 -14.56 -2.61 6.27
C HIS A 352 -13.68 -2.41 5.05
N ASP A 353 -14.16 -1.71 4.03
CA ASP A 353 -13.33 -1.34 2.88
C ASP A 353 -12.07 -0.58 3.34
N HIS A 354 -10.94 -0.82 2.66
CA HIS A 354 -9.67 -0.21 3.05
C HIS A 354 -9.75 1.32 2.99
N MET A 355 -9.20 2.00 3.99
CA MET A 355 -9.38 3.44 4.14
C MET A 355 -8.64 4.28 3.10
N ALA A 356 -7.48 3.79 2.64
CA ALA A 356 -6.60 4.52 1.74
C ALA A 356 -6.54 3.93 0.32
N ASP A 357 -6.51 2.60 0.22
CA ASP A 357 -6.40 1.88 -1.03
C ASP A 357 -7.77 1.41 -1.54
N PRO A 358 -7.99 1.26 -2.86
CA PRO A 358 -9.25 0.80 -3.42
C PRO A 358 -9.44 -0.72 -3.25
N ILE A 359 -9.31 -1.21 -2.03
CA ILE A 359 -9.46 -2.62 -1.65
C ILE A 359 -10.75 -2.75 -0.83
N SER A 360 -11.72 -3.46 -1.38
CA SER A 360 -13.00 -3.70 -0.71
C SER A 360 -12.92 -4.86 0.28
N GLN A 361 -13.81 -4.87 1.26
CA GLN A 361 -14.02 -6.03 2.14
C GLN A 361 -14.31 -7.30 1.34
N ARG A 362 -15.02 -7.18 0.23
CA ARG A 362 -15.31 -8.30 -0.68
C ARG A 362 -14.04 -8.91 -1.26
N GLU A 363 -13.07 -8.11 -1.67
CA GLU A 363 -11.79 -8.59 -2.20
C GLU A 363 -10.96 -9.30 -1.13
N TYR A 364 -10.99 -8.81 0.12
CA TYR A 364 -10.38 -9.53 1.24
C TYR A 364 -10.94 -10.96 1.37
N TYR A 365 -12.28 -11.10 1.38
CA TYR A 365 -12.90 -12.42 1.51
C TYR A 365 -12.78 -13.27 0.24
N ALA A 366 -12.64 -12.67 -0.93
CA ALA A 366 -12.33 -13.40 -2.16
C ALA A 366 -10.92 -14.02 -2.09
N LEU A 367 -9.91 -13.24 -1.68
CA LEU A 367 -8.55 -13.79 -1.48
C LEU A 367 -8.48 -14.84 -0.36
N ARG A 368 -9.30 -14.69 0.69
CA ARG A 368 -9.33 -15.64 1.80
C ARG A 368 -9.98 -16.98 1.41
N ALA A 369 -10.77 -17.02 0.37
CA ALA A 369 -11.52 -18.22 -0.07
C ALA A 369 -10.70 -19.13 -1.00
N VAL A 370 -9.53 -18.70 -1.41
CA VAL A 370 -8.59 -19.43 -2.28
C VAL A 370 -7.76 -20.41 -1.49
#